data_2f9daab45d4a208d11c68de9e73fc453
#
_entry.id   2f9daab45d4a208d11c68de9e73fc453
#
_cell.length_a   1.000
_cell.length_b   1.000
_cell.length_c   1.000
_cell.angle_alpha   90.00
_cell.angle_beta   90.00
_cell.angle_gamma   90.00
#
_symmetry.space_group_name_H-M   'P 1'
#
loop_
_entity.id
_entity.type
_entity.pdbx_description
1 polymer ?
#
loop_
_entity_poly.entity_id
_entity_poly.type
_entity_poly.pdbx_seq_one_letter_code
_entity_poly.pdbx_strand_id
1 'polypeptide(L)'
;MSAYFAERALLPTGWASHVRIEVASDGHVTRIEPGASAEGAERLAGPLLPGMPNLHSHAFQRAMAGLAEVAGNPNDSFWTWRDLMYRLVGQITPEQLQVIARQLYIEMLKAGYTSVAEFHYVHHDQAGKAYACLLYTSPSPRDRTRS
;
A
#
# COMPACT_ATOMS: atom_id res chain seq x y z
N MET A 1 -16.83 -18.10 9.39
CA MET A 1 -15.47 -18.57 9.66
C MET A 1 -14.94 -19.27 8.44
N SER A 2 -13.71 -18.97 8.01
CA SER A 2 -13.00 -19.67 6.94
C SER A 2 -11.74 -20.31 7.49
N ALA A 3 -11.36 -21.47 6.96
CA ALA A 3 -10.12 -22.15 7.35
C ALA A 3 -9.25 -22.31 6.10
N TYR A 4 -7.99 -21.99 6.23
CA TYR A 4 -6.97 -22.11 5.19
C TYR A 4 -5.87 -23.05 5.65
N PHE A 5 -5.29 -23.77 4.71
CA PHE A 5 -4.17 -24.67 4.97
C PHE A 5 -3.02 -24.39 4.02
N ALA A 6 -1.83 -24.18 4.59
CA ALA A 6 -0.58 -24.00 3.86
C ALA A 6 0.39 -25.12 4.18
N GLU A 7 1.02 -25.72 3.18
CA GLU A 7 2.10 -26.72 3.36
C GLU A 7 3.29 -26.11 4.13
N ARG A 8 3.54 -24.80 3.92
CA ARG A 8 4.56 -24.03 4.63
C ARG A 8 4.05 -22.62 4.93
N ALA A 9 4.33 -22.11 6.11
CA ALA A 9 4.06 -20.72 6.48
C ALA A 9 5.24 -20.11 7.24
N LEU A 10 5.50 -18.83 7.00
CA LEU A 10 6.44 -18.04 7.79
C LEU A 10 5.68 -17.42 8.95
N LEU A 11 5.93 -17.92 10.15
CA LEU A 11 5.37 -17.42 11.42
C LEU A 11 6.42 -16.56 12.15
N PRO A 12 6.06 -15.80 13.19
CA PRO A 12 7.02 -15.06 14.01
C PRO A 12 8.15 -15.91 14.60
N THR A 13 7.90 -17.20 14.79
CA THR A 13 8.88 -18.19 15.30
C THR A 13 9.74 -18.83 14.20
N GLY A 14 9.54 -18.45 12.93
CA GLY A 14 10.22 -19.02 11.76
C GLY A 14 9.30 -19.86 10.88
N TRP A 15 9.90 -20.62 9.95
CA TRP A 15 9.15 -21.48 9.05
C TRP A 15 8.49 -22.65 9.77
N ALA A 16 7.21 -22.83 9.50
CA ALA A 16 6.42 -23.97 9.98
C ALA A 16 5.82 -24.75 8.82
N SER A 17 5.58 -26.04 9.01
CA SER A 17 4.95 -26.94 8.04
C SER A 17 3.53 -27.30 8.47
N HIS A 18 2.66 -27.58 7.46
CA HIS A 18 1.29 -28.02 7.68
C HIS A 18 0.51 -27.07 8.60
N VAL A 19 0.42 -25.79 8.19
CA VAL A 19 -0.16 -24.75 9.02
C VAL A 19 -1.62 -24.51 8.63
N ARG A 20 -2.51 -24.69 9.59
CA ARG A 20 -3.91 -24.32 9.52
C ARG A 20 -4.11 -22.93 10.11
N ILE A 21 -4.86 -22.09 9.41
CA ILE A 21 -5.22 -20.73 9.85
C ILE A 21 -6.74 -20.59 9.82
N GLU A 22 -7.31 -20.17 10.92
CA GLU A 22 -8.74 -19.89 11.02
C GLU A 22 -8.97 -18.38 11.04
N VAL A 23 -9.94 -17.94 10.23
CA VAL A 23 -10.27 -16.53 10.04
C VAL A 23 -11.75 -16.35 10.36
N ALA A 24 -12.05 -15.40 11.25
CA ALA A 24 -13.42 -15.02 11.59
C ALA A 24 -14.10 -14.29 10.42
N SER A 25 -15.40 -14.09 10.50
CA SER A 25 -16.21 -13.40 9.47
C SER A 25 -15.83 -11.92 9.28
N ASP A 26 -15.21 -11.32 10.28
CA ASP A 26 -14.69 -9.95 10.27
C ASP A 26 -13.25 -9.83 9.67
N GLY A 27 -12.66 -10.97 9.23
CA GLY A 27 -11.33 -11.03 8.63
C GLY A 27 -10.18 -11.20 9.61
N HIS A 28 -10.44 -11.26 10.93
CA HIS A 28 -9.39 -11.49 11.91
C HIS A 28 -8.95 -12.94 11.97
N VAL A 29 -7.65 -13.17 12.06
CA VAL A 29 -7.07 -14.50 12.32
C VAL A 29 -7.35 -14.86 13.78
N THR A 30 -8.07 -15.96 13.98
CA THR A 30 -8.46 -16.43 15.34
C THR A 30 -7.59 -17.57 15.84
N ARG A 31 -6.98 -18.35 14.93
CA ARG A 31 -6.12 -19.48 15.27
C ARG A 31 -5.06 -19.71 14.21
N ILE A 32 -3.87 -20.05 14.65
CA ILE A 32 -2.76 -20.53 13.81
C ILE A 32 -2.24 -21.81 14.43
N GLU A 33 -2.25 -22.91 13.70
CA GLU A 33 -1.90 -24.24 14.20
C GLU A 33 -0.93 -24.94 13.24
N PRO A 34 0.37 -25.01 13.61
CA PRO A 34 1.35 -25.82 12.89
C PRO A 34 1.12 -27.33 13.11
N GLY A 35 1.48 -28.14 12.12
CA GLY A 35 1.32 -29.59 12.18
C GLY A 35 -0.14 -30.07 12.08
N ALA A 36 -1.05 -29.23 11.65
CA ALA A 36 -2.47 -29.54 11.58
C ALA A 36 -2.84 -30.32 10.31
N SER A 37 -4.05 -30.91 10.31
CA SER A 37 -4.67 -31.51 9.14
C SER A 37 -5.26 -30.45 8.20
N ALA A 38 -5.23 -30.72 6.90
CA ALA A 38 -5.90 -29.92 5.87
C ALA A 38 -7.42 -30.16 5.80
N GLU A 39 -7.96 -31.09 6.58
CA GLU A 39 -9.35 -31.48 6.52
C GLU A 39 -10.29 -30.29 6.79
N GLY A 40 -11.24 -30.06 5.86
CA GLY A 40 -12.19 -28.95 5.97
C GLY A 40 -11.59 -27.56 5.80
N ALA A 41 -10.34 -27.43 5.32
CA ALA A 41 -9.70 -26.16 5.04
C ALA A 41 -9.42 -25.98 3.53
N GLU A 42 -9.46 -24.74 3.05
CA GLU A 42 -9.00 -24.38 1.72
C GLU A 42 -7.48 -24.48 1.62
N ARG A 43 -6.98 -25.29 0.69
CA ARG A 43 -5.53 -25.45 0.47
C ARG A 43 -4.99 -24.27 -0.33
N LEU A 44 -3.98 -23.60 0.20
CA LEU A 44 -3.23 -22.56 -0.49
C LEU A 44 -2.20 -23.16 -1.44
N ALA A 45 -2.08 -22.59 -2.65
CA ALA A 45 -1.23 -23.13 -3.70
C ALA A 45 0.28 -22.97 -3.45
N GLY A 46 0.67 -22.13 -2.50
CA GLY A 46 2.06 -21.81 -2.21
C GLY A 46 2.34 -21.60 -0.72
N PRO A 47 3.59 -21.27 -0.37
CA PRO A 47 3.92 -20.92 0.99
C PRO A 47 3.20 -19.62 1.40
N LEU A 48 2.70 -19.60 2.63
CA LEU A 48 2.07 -18.42 3.20
C LEU A 48 3.11 -17.53 3.87
N LEU A 49 3.06 -16.25 3.53
CA LEU A 49 3.89 -15.20 4.09
C LEU A 49 3.02 -14.13 4.75
N PRO A 50 3.47 -13.47 5.81
CA PRO A 50 2.85 -12.24 6.28
C PRO A 50 2.85 -11.19 5.18
N GLY A 51 1.78 -10.38 5.11
CA GLY A 51 1.74 -9.24 4.21
C GLY A 51 2.81 -8.21 4.60
N MET A 52 3.41 -7.57 3.60
CA MET A 52 4.46 -6.58 3.83
C MET A 52 3.86 -5.19 4.10
N PRO A 53 4.30 -4.47 5.15
CA PRO A 53 3.98 -3.05 5.29
C PRO A 53 4.91 -2.21 4.41
N ASN A 54 4.35 -1.25 3.66
CA ASN A 54 5.12 -0.18 3.03
C ASN A 54 5.12 1.04 3.95
N LEU A 55 6.27 1.37 4.51
CA LEU A 55 6.42 2.46 5.49
C LEU A 55 6.81 3.79 4.87
N HIS A 56 6.97 3.87 3.53
CA HIS A 56 7.31 5.10 2.82
C HIS A 56 6.63 5.10 1.45
N SER A 57 5.64 5.97 1.26
CA SER A 57 4.91 6.10 0.01
C SER A 57 4.50 7.55 -0.26
N HIS A 58 4.55 7.91 -1.53
CA HIS A 58 4.08 9.18 -2.09
C HIS A 58 3.27 8.85 -3.34
N ALA A 59 2.00 8.51 -3.18
CA ALA A 59 1.19 7.89 -4.24
C ALA A 59 1.16 8.69 -5.55
N PHE A 60 1.14 10.02 -5.48
CA PHE A 60 1.12 10.88 -6.67
C PHE A 60 2.35 10.68 -7.58
N GLN A 61 3.50 10.25 -7.02
CA GLN A 61 4.74 10.02 -7.78
C GLN A 61 4.58 8.85 -8.77
N ARG A 62 3.58 7.97 -8.58
CA ARG A 62 3.27 6.94 -9.58
C ARG A 62 2.94 7.54 -10.95
N ALA A 63 2.38 8.76 -11.01
CA ALA A 63 2.13 9.47 -12.26
C ALA A 63 3.40 10.01 -12.92
N MET A 64 4.54 10.01 -12.24
CA MET A 64 5.84 10.42 -12.81
C MET A 64 6.56 9.27 -13.52
N ALA A 65 6.08 8.04 -13.42
CA ALA A 65 6.69 6.90 -14.06
C ALA A 65 6.86 7.12 -15.58
N GLY A 66 8.07 6.95 -16.09
CA GLY A 66 8.44 7.23 -17.46
C GLY A 66 8.73 8.70 -17.79
N LEU A 67 8.54 9.62 -16.85
CA LEU A 67 8.80 11.05 -17.04
C LEU A 67 10.06 11.53 -16.33
N ALA A 68 10.52 10.82 -15.31
CA ALA A 68 11.59 11.24 -14.42
C ALA A 68 12.79 10.28 -14.37
N GLU A 69 12.70 9.11 -15.00
CA GLU A 69 13.75 8.10 -14.97
C GLU A 69 14.80 8.26 -16.09
N VAL A 70 14.56 9.16 -17.04
CA VAL A 70 15.51 9.42 -18.14
C VAL A 70 16.31 10.67 -17.82
N ALA A 71 17.61 10.51 -17.62
CA ALA A 71 18.54 11.65 -17.54
C ALA A 71 18.63 12.31 -18.93
N GLY A 72 17.90 13.39 -19.10
CA GLY A 72 17.89 14.16 -20.36
C GLY A 72 19.05 15.14 -20.47
N ASN A 73 19.65 15.51 -19.35
CA ASN A 73 20.71 16.50 -19.25
C ASN A 73 21.81 15.98 -18.30
N PRO A 74 23.11 16.07 -18.67
CA PRO A 74 24.21 15.69 -17.78
C PRO A 74 24.27 16.50 -16.46
N ASN A 75 23.56 17.61 -16.38
CA ASN A 75 23.41 18.43 -15.17
C ASN A 75 22.18 18.07 -14.33
N ASP A 76 21.44 17.02 -14.69
CA ASP A 76 20.29 16.57 -13.91
C ASP A 76 20.73 16.16 -12.50
N SER A 77 19.96 16.61 -11.52
CA SER A 77 20.24 16.45 -10.10
C SER A 77 18.95 16.19 -9.33
N PHE A 78 19.07 15.92 -8.05
CA PHE A 78 17.92 15.86 -7.15
C PHE A 78 17.03 17.14 -7.26
N TRP A 79 17.62 18.30 -7.45
CA TRP A 79 16.89 19.57 -7.51
C TRP A 79 16.06 19.69 -8.78
N THR A 80 16.58 19.29 -9.94
CA THR A 80 15.82 19.28 -11.20
C THR A 80 14.66 18.27 -11.16
N TRP A 81 14.88 17.11 -10.56
CA TRP A 81 13.83 16.13 -10.29
C TRP A 81 12.76 16.68 -9.34
N ARG A 82 13.18 17.35 -8.26
CA ARG A 82 12.26 17.98 -7.30
C ARG A 82 11.38 19.04 -7.95
N ASP A 83 11.94 19.87 -8.82
CA ASP A 83 11.18 20.89 -9.55
C ASP A 83 10.14 20.28 -10.49
N LEU A 84 10.46 19.16 -11.14
CA LEU A 84 9.49 18.39 -11.93
C LEU A 84 8.37 17.84 -11.04
N MET A 85 8.73 17.28 -9.90
CA MET A 85 7.78 16.75 -8.93
C MET A 85 6.79 17.82 -8.46
N TYR A 86 7.27 19.00 -8.05
CA TYR A 86 6.38 20.09 -7.60
C TYR A 86 5.52 20.68 -8.70
N ARG A 87 6.03 20.74 -9.93
CA ARG A 87 5.19 21.13 -11.09
C ARG A 87 4.03 20.15 -11.30
N LEU A 88 4.28 18.85 -11.16
CA LEU A 88 3.23 17.84 -11.24
C LEU A 88 2.23 17.98 -10.09
N VAL A 89 2.72 18.12 -8.84
CA VAL A 89 1.85 18.32 -7.66
C VAL A 89 0.91 19.49 -7.84
N GLY A 90 1.41 20.60 -8.40
CA GLY A 90 0.59 21.80 -8.65
C GLY A 90 -0.48 21.62 -9.74
N GLN A 91 -0.49 20.53 -10.49
CA GLN A 91 -1.44 20.26 -11.56
C GLN A 91 -2.43 19.13 -11.23
N ILE A 92 -2.12 18.27 -10.26
CA ILE A 92 -2.96 17.13 -9.91
C ILE A 92 -4.18 17.62 -9.11
N THR A 93 -5.37 17.22 -9.57
CA THR A 93 -6.62 17.41 -8.81
C THR A 93 -6.83 16.28 -7.80
N PRO A 94 -7.69 16.45 -6.78
CA PRO A 94 -8.05 15.38 -5.84
C PRO A 94 -8.59 14.12 -6.54
N GLU A 95 -9.39 14.27 -7.58
CA GLU A 95 -9.95 13.16 -8.36
C GLU A 95 -8.86 12.40 -9.11
N GLN A 96 -7.92 13.12 -9.72
CA GLN A 96 -6.76 12.51 -10.37
C GLN A 96 -5.87 11.80 -9.37
N LEU A 97 -5.61 12.41 -8.20
CA LEU A 97 -4.86 11.77 -7.12
C LEU A 97 -5.51 10.47 -6.67
N GLN A 98 -6.84 10.44 -6.54
CA GLN A 98 -7.58 9.23 -6.17
C GLN A 98 -7.37 8.10 -7.18
N VAL A 99 -7.39 8.39 -8.48
CA VAL A 99 -7.16 7.39 -9.54
C VAL A 99 -5.71 6.88 -9.50
N ILE A 100 -4.75 7.79 -9.37
CA ILE A 100 -3.31 7.47 -9.30
C ILE A 100 -3.03 6.59 -8.06
N ALA A 101 -3.53 6.99 -6.89
CA ALA A 101 -3.34 6.26 -5.64
C ALA A 101 -3.99 4.86 -5.70
N ARG A 102 -5.20 4.76 -6.26
CA ARG A 102 -5.87 3.47 -6.47
C ARG A 102 -5.02 2.53 -7.32
N GLN A 103 -4.47 3.03 -8.43
CA GLN A 103 -3.61 2.22 -9.29
C GLN A 103 -2.36 1.74 -8.54
N LEU A 104 -1.67 2.64 -7.82
CA LEU A 104 -0.49 2.29 -7.02
C LEU A 104 -0.83 1.22 -5.97
N TYR A 105 -1.93 1.39 -5.23
CA TYR A 105 -2.30 0.44 -4.17
C TYR A 105 -2.70 -0.93 -4.71
N ILE A 106 -3.29 -1.00 -5.92
CA ILE A 106 -3.52 -2.27 -6.61
C ILE A 106 -2.19 -2.93 -6.97
N GLU A 107 -1.22 -2.17 -7.48
CA GLU A 107 0.12 -2.69 -7.79
C GLU A 107 0.84 -3.17 -6.52
N MET A 108 0.73 -2.43 -5.41
CA MET A 108 1.27 -2.85 -4.11
C MET A 108 0.64 -4.15 -3.61
N LEU A 109 -0.70 -4.29 -3.68
CA LEU A 109 -1.38 -5.52 -3.28
C LEU A 109 -0.92 -6.71 -4.12
N LYS A 110 -0.76 -6.55 -5.44
CA LYS A 110 -0.22 -7.59 -6.32
C LYS A 110 1.22 -7.97 -5.98
N ALA A 111 2.00 -7.04 -5.42
CA ALA A 111 3.37 -7.27 -4.97
C ALA A 111 3.46 -7.81 -3.52
N GLY A 112 2.32 -8.02 -2.83
CA GLY A 112 2.26 -8.56 -1.48
C GLY A 112 2.28 -7.52 -0.35
N TYR A 113 2.17 -6.22 -0.67
CA TYR A 113 1.98 -5.20 0.35
C TYR A 113 0.53 -5.17 0.82
N THR A 114 0.29 -5.17 2.13
CA THR A 114 -1.05 -5.20 2.74
C THR A 114 -1.38 -3.96 3.57
N SER A 115 -0.38 -3.11 3.78
CA SER A 115 -0.55 -1.82 4.45
C SER A 115 0.43 -0.80 3.90
N VAL A 116 0.10 0.48 4.04
CA VAL A 116 0.92 1.59 3.56
C VAL A 116 0.88 2.77 4.52
N ALA A 117 2.05 3.37 4.76
CA ALA A 117 2.17 4.69 5.36
C ALA A 117 2.38 5.71 4.24
N GLU A 118 1.34 6.48 3.95
CA GLU A 118 1.31 7.45 2.86
C GLU A 118 1.57 8.86 3.36
N PHE A 119 2.48 9.58 2.72
CA PHE A 119 2.68 11.00 2.96
C PHE A 119 2.18 11.81 1.76
N HIS A 120 1.15 12.61 1.97
CA HIS A 120 0.53 13.43 0.93
C HIS A 120 1.23 14.77 0.74
N TYR A 121 1.35 15.18 -0.54
CA TYR A 121 1.83 16.51 -0.92
C TYR A 121 0.70 17.42 -1.43
N VAL A 122 -0.40 16.84 -1.93
CA VAL A 122 -1.49 17.55 -2.59
C VAL A 122 -2.49 18.04 -1.53
N HIS A 123 -2.26 19.22 -0.98
CA HIS A 123 -3.10 19.81 0.08
C HIS A 123 -3.86 21.05 -0.38
N HIS A 124 -3.42 21.69 -1.47
CA HIS A 124 -3.93 22.96 -1.95
C HIS A 124 -4.19 22.91 -3.46
N ASP A 125 -5.16 23.69 -3.91
CA ASP A 125 -5.40 23.90 -5.32
C ASP A 125 -4.34 24.81 -5.95
N GLN A 126 -4.46 25.05 -7.27
CA GLN A 126 -3.52 25.90 -8.01
C GLN A 126 -3.53 27.38 -7.56
N ALA A 127 -4.58 27.82 -6.88
CA ALA A 127 -4.70 29.15 -6.30
C ALA A 127 -4.16 29.21 -4.85
N GLY A 128 -3.62 28.12 -4.34
CA GLY A 128 -3.10 28.01 -2.96
C GLY A 128 -4.19 27.85 -1.90
N LYS A 129 -5.45 27.59 -2.28
CA LYS A 129 -6.53 27.33 -1.36
C LYS A 129 -6.53 25.86 -0.96
N ALA A 130 -6.62 25.59 0.34
CA ALA A 130 -6.69 24.22 0.86
C ALA A 130 -7.93 23.48 0.34
N TYR A 131 -7.76 22.24 -0.08
CA TYR A 131 -8.88 21.37 -0.43
C TYR A 131 -9.72 21.04 0.81
N ALA A 132 -11.04 21.10 0.67
CA ALA A 132 -11.97 20.82 1.76
C ALA A 132 -11.98 19.35 2.19
N CYS A 133 -11.45 18.44 1.38
CA CYS A 133 -11.75 17.00 1.48
C CYS A 133 -10.61 16.07 1.04
N LEU A 134 -9.36 16.35 1.39
CA LEU A 134 -8.26 15.38 1.16
C LEU A 134 -8.37 14.13 2.03
N LEU A 135 -9.14 14.19 3.11
CA LEU A 135 -9.34 13.12 4.09
C LEU A 135 -10.05 11.88 3.54
N TYR A 136 -10.89 12.04 2.51
CA TYR A 136 -11.67 10.92 1.95
C TYR A 136 -10.89 10.06 0.96
N THR A 137 -9.79 10.58 0.41
CA THR A 137 -8.96 9.82 -0.52
C THR A 137 -7.92 8.97 0.19
N SER A 138 -7.50 9.38 1.39
CA SER A 138 -6.52 8.65 2.20
C SER A 138 -6.55 9.15 3.64
N PRO A 139 -7.37 8.54 4.51
CA PRO A 139 -7.47 8.95 5.90
C PRO A 139 -6.11 8.81 6.62
N SER A 140 -5.59 9.92 7.14
CA SER A 140 -4.38 9.97 7.95
C SER A 140 -4.73 9.91 9.44
N PRO A 141 -3.93 9.26 10.29
CA PRO A 141 -4.11 9.31 11.74
C PRO A 141 -4.15 10.72 12.32
N ARG A 142 -3.49 11.70 11.68
CA ARG A 142 -3.53 13.12 12.09
C ARG A 142 -4.91 13.76 11.94
N ASP A 143 -5.75 13.19 11.10
CA ASP A 143 -7.06 13.75 10.79
C ASP A 143 -8.13 13.30 11.77
N ARG A 144 -7.86 12.27 12.57
CA ARG A 144 -8.74 11.79 13.64
C ARG A 144 -8.67 12.62 14.92
N THR A 145 -7.70 13.52 15.04
CA THR A 145 -7.47 14.34 16.25
C THR A 145 -8.02 15.76 16.14
N ARG A 146 -8.71 16.09 15.05
CA ARG A 146 -9.41 17.37 14.83
C ARG A 146 -10.93 17.18 14.87
N SER A 147 -11.45 16.64 15.92
CA SER A 147 -12.87 16.73 16.29
C SER A 147 -13.02 17.59 17.53
#